data_2bffbd5899b35fd40c611361857acee0
#
_entry.id   2bffbd5899b35fd40c611361857acee0
#
_cell.length_a   1.000
_cell.length_b   1.000
_cell.length_c   1.000
_cell.angle_alpha   90.00
_cell.angle_beta   90.00
_cell.angle_gamma   90.00
#
_symmetry.space_group_name_H-M   'P 1'
#
loop_
_entity.id
_entity.type
_entity.pdbx_description
1 polymer ?
#
loop_
_entity_poly.entity_id
_entity_poly.type
_entity_poly.pdbx_seq_one_letter_code
_entity_poly.pdbx_strand_id
1 'polypeptide(L)'
;SAIYHYSNSHWLSNATTGAPFIYVGDGSVKEIPGFGLGTSSYLPNVSDMVYMDMRTGEMKKISLYDATASKGNQLTVLNRYRWDNGLEWKINMKYDHALGSYLYQTPMSMEQKVLADGYSTKGLDGALNPYEGYVQSRMSCFNRGNIDEFFFTTELSRKYDYMTWRVGVNEWYYDVDYASNTTMYDHTVEEYPQMLYSADTKDIHHYGNTPYYNLNQNASEYYKGHENKLALYATHDWDITDQWNVYYGARFEYQRLAGKNLAVYNAEGNPVGRFAGYHIGAVAADGTKIAPR
;
A
#
# COMPACT_ATOMS: atom_id res chain seq x y z
N SER A 1 7.50 25.82 -20.35
CA SER A 1 7.39 26.01 -18.89
C SER A 1 7.93 24.79 -18.15
N ALA A 2 8.48 25.02 -16.96
CA ALA A 2 8.87 23.97 -16.03
C ALA A 2 8.16 24.23 -14.70
N ILE A 3 7.65 23.16 -14.09
CA ILE A 3 6.90 23.19 -12.83
C ILE A 3 7.55 22.16 -11.91
N TYR A 4 7.97 22.61 -10.73
CA TYR A 4 8.39 21.72 -9.66
C TYR A 4 7.34 21.72 -8.56
N HIS A 5 6.97 20.53 -8.11
CA HIS A 5 6.05 20.32 -7.00
C HIS A 5 6.71 19.42 -5.96
N TYR A 6 6.68 19.88 -4.71
CA TYR A 6 7.06 19.10 -3.55
C TYR A 6 5.85 18.88 -2.66
N SER A 7 5.67 17.68 -2.20
CA SER A 7 4.63 17.32 -1.23
C SER A 7 5.26 16.56 -0.06
N ASN A 8 4.78 16.85 1.14
CA ASN A 8 5.11 16.10 2.35
C ASN A 8 3.89 16.13 3.27
N SER A 9 3.27 15.00 3.47
CA SER A 9 2.09 14.87 4.29
C SER A 9 2.15 13.59 5.11
N HIS A 10 1.63 13.67 6.32
CA HIS A 10 1.42 12.52 7.18
C HIS A 10 0.13 12.73 7.98
N TRP A 11 -0.47 11.65 8.39
CA TRP A 11 -1.69 11.69 9.19
C TRP A 11 -1.81 10.45 10.07
N LEU A 12 -2.45 10.63 11.20
CA LEU A 12 -2.79 9.52 12.07
C LEU A 12 -3.84 8.65 11.39
N SER A 13 -3.47 7.45 11.04
CA SER A 13 -4.39 6.50 10.42
C SER A 13 -5.00 5.58 11.46
N ASN A 14 -6.31 5.70 11.63
CA ASN A 14 -7.15 4.72 12.31
C ASN A 14 -8.02 3.97 11.31
N ALA A 15 -7.56 3.88 10.07
CA ALA A 15 -8.35 3.37 8.97
C ALA A 15 -8.83 1.93 9.21
N THR A 16 -10.04 1.67 8.80
CA THR A 16 -10.67 0.35 8.70
C THR A 16 -10.98 -0.38 10.00
N THR A 17 -11.07 0.32 11.11
CA THR A 17 -11.39 -0.31 12.39
C THR A 17 -12.86 -0.22 12.69
N GLY A 18 -13.52 -1.36 12.83
CA GLY A 18 -14.87 -1.45 13.38
C GLY A 18 -14.86 -1.46 14.91
N ALA A 19 -15.84 -0.82 15.51
CA ALA A 19 -16.10 -0.98 16.94
C ALA A 19 -16.63 -2.39 17.21
N PRO A 20 -16.20 -3.08 18.29
CA PRO A 20 -16.69 -4.39 18.63
C PRO A 20 -18.14 -4.35 19.13
N PHE A 21 -18.92 -5.35 18.79
CA PHE A 21 -20.30 -5.54 19.24
C PHE A 21 -20.68 -7.00 19.22
N ILE A 22 -21.79 -7.35 19.88
CA ILE A 22 -22.39 -8.68 19.85
C ILE A 22 -23.53 -8.68 18.83
N TYR A 23 -23.43 -9.50 17.79
CA TYR A 23 -24.51 -9.70 16.83
C TYR A 23 -25.56 -10.67 17.38
N VAL A 24 -26.84 -10.28 17.36
CA VAL A 24 -27.91 -11.05 17.99
C VAL A 24 -28.61 -12.01 17.02
N GLY A 25 -28.41 -11.83 15.71
CA GLY A 25 -28.93 -12.73 14.68
C GLY A 25 -30.23 -12.27 14.02
N ASP A 26 -30.86 -11.19 14.50
CA ASP A 26 -32.11 -10.63 13.97
C ASP A 26 -31.90 -9.30 13.21
N GLY A 27 -30.63 -8.97 12.92
CA GLY A 27 -30.24 -7.67 12.36
C GLY A 27 -29.90 -6.62 13.41
N SER A 28 -30.11 -6.91 14.69
CA SER A 28 -29.72 -6.03 15.79
C SER A 28 -28.35 -6.37 16.37
N VAL A 29 -27.75 -5.40 17.07
CA VAL A 29 -26.48 -5.55 17.79
C VAL A 29 -26.69 -5.19 19.24
N LYS A 30 -25.88 -5.78 20.13
CA LYS A 30 -25.78 -5.42 21.54
C LYS A 30 -24.39 -4.90 21.84
N GLU A 31 -24.34 -3.96 22.75
CA GLU A 31 -23.09 -3.51 23.34
C GLU A 31 -22.44 -4.60 24.20
N ILE A 32 -21.12 -4.62 24.20
CA ILE A 32 -20.34 -5.45 25.10
C ILE A 32 -20.38 -4.79 26.48
N PRO A 33 -20.56 -5.55 27.58
CA PRO A 33 -20.53 -4.97 28.91
C PRO A 33 -19.25 -4.16 29.16
N GLY A 34 -19.40 -2.93 29.58
CA GLY A 34 -18.28 -2.00 29.81
C GLY A 34 -17.74 -1.28 28.57
N PHE A 35 -18.38 -1.49 27.40
CA PHE A 35 -18.00 -0.83 26.15
C PHE A 35 -19.22 -0.22 25.46
N GLY A 36 -19.29 1.11 25.39
CA GLY A 36 -20.37 1.85 24.74
C GLY A 36 -20.08 2.11 23.26
N LEU A 37 -20.99 1.69 22.39
CA LEU A 37 -20.87 1.96 20.94
C LEU A 37 -20.95 3.49 20.69
N GLY A 38 -19.94 4.01 20.01
CA GLY A 38 -19.85 5.42 19.65
C GLY A 38 -19.34 6.34 20.78
N THR A 39 -19.10 5.82 21.98
CA THR A 39 -18.60 6.59 23.12
C THR A 39 -17.26 6.09 23.65
N SER A 40 -17.04 4.77 23.64
CA SER A 40 -15.78 4.16 24.06
C SER A 40 -14.74 4.17 22.94
N SER A 41 -13.47 4.27 23.31
CA SER A 41 -12.35 4.04 22.40
C SER A 41 -12.30 2.56 21.99
N TYR A 42 -12.08 2.26 20.75
CA TYR A 42 -11.97 0.88 20.26
C TYR A 42 -10.56 0.48 19.84
N LEU A 43 -9.60 1.36 20.08
CA LEU A 43 -8.17 1.12 19.89
C LEU A 43 -7.41 1.46 21.17
N PRO A 44 -6.38 0.67 21.52
CA PRO A 44 -5.46 1.04 22.57
C PRO A 44 -4.77 2.37 22.26
N ASN A 45 -4.56 3.19 23.28
CA ASN A 45 -3.80 4.42 23.17
C ASN A 45 -2.30 4.11 23.21
N VAL A 46 -1.73 3.79 22.05
CA VAL A 46 -0.30 3.55 21.89
C VAL A 46 0.28 4.54 20.89
N SER A 47 1.51 4.98 21.13
CA SER A 47 2.21 5.95 20.26
C SER A 47 2.90 5.29 19.08
N ASP A 48 3.31 4.03 19.25
CA ASP A 48 4.16 3.33 18.30
C ASP A 48 3.64 1.95 18.00
N MET A 49 3.94 1.46 16.80
CA MET A 49 3.81 0.05 16.47
C MET A 49 5.16 -0.57 16.13
N VAL A 50 5.24 -1.87 16.34
CA VAL A 50 6.40 -2.69 15.95
C VAL A 50 6.07 -3.43 14.65
N TYR A 51 7.01 -3.45 13.73
CA TYR A 51 6.91 -4.20 12.48
C TYR A 51 8.27 -4.80 12.11
N MET A 52 8.27 -5.79 11.25
CA MET A 52 9.50 -6.30 10.63
C MET A 52 9.73 -5.57 9.30
N ASP A 53 10.89 -4.95 9.14
CA ASP A 53 11.29 -4.40 7.85
C ASP A 53 11.66 -5.55 6.91
N MET A 54 10.79 -5.82 5.96
CA MET A 54 10.94 -6.94 5.02
C MET A 54 12.14 -6.77 4.07
N ARG A 55 12.76 -5.58 4.03
CA ARG A 55 14.00 -5.33 3.27
C ARG A 55 15.23 -5.88 3.99
N THR A 56 15.21 -5.87 5.32
CA THR A 56 16.36 -6.22 6.15
C THR A 56 16.12 -7.40 7.09
N GLY A 57 14.86 -7.77 7.34
CA GLY A 57 14.47 -8.75 8.34
C GLY A 57 14.55 -8.22 9.79
N GLU A 58 14.86 -6.94 9.98
CA GLU A 58 15.00 -6.33 11.30
C GLU A 58 13.68 -5.86 11.86
N MET A 59 13.51 -6.01 13.16
CA MET A 59 12.39 -5.42 13.90
C MET A 59 12.59 -3.93 14.08
N LYS A 60 11.58 -3.16 13.71
CA LYS A 60 11.57 -1.70 13.79
C LYS A 60 10.33 -1.20 14.49
N LYS A 61 10.44 0.00 15.05
CA LYS A 61 9.30 0.78 15.55
C LYS A 61 8.99 1.92 14.61
N ILE A 62 7.73 2.24 14.50
CA ILE A 62 7.27 3.44 13.82
C ILE A 62 6.19 4.12 14.65
N SER A 63 6.25 5.44 14.75
CA SER A 63 5.19 6.24 15.33
C SER A 63 3.91 6.09 14.50
N LEU A 64 2.77 5.94 15.14
CA LEU A 64 1.48 5.91 14.46
C LEU A 64 1.20 7.20 13.68
N TYR A 65 1.79 8.32 14.10
CA TYR A 65 1.70 9.61 13.41
C TYR A 65 2.45 9.58 12.06
N ASP A 66 3.58 8.87 11.99
CA ASP A 66 4.42 8.78 10.79
C ASP A 66 4.11 7.54 9.94
N ALA A 67 3.33 6.62 10.46
CA ALA A 67 3.06 5.34 9.80
C ALA A 67 2.26 5.49 8.51
N THR A 68 1.45 6.54 8.39
CA THR A 68 0.77 6.87 7.14
C THR A 68 1.27 8.21 6.65
N ALA A 69 2.09 8.18 5.62
CA ALA A 69 2.79 9.35 5.11
C ALA A 69 2.97 9.29 3.60
N SER A 70 3.08 10.45 3.00
CA SER A 70 3.46 10.59 1.59
C SER A 70 4.44 11.74 1.43
N LYS A 71 5.54 11.49 0.73
CA LYS A 71 6.53 12.49 0.39
C LYS A 71 6.91 12.34 -1.08
N GLY A 72 6.79 13.42 -1.84
CA GLY A 72 7.02 13.38 -3.28
C GLY A 72 7.75 14.60 -3.79
N ASN A 73 8.51 14.38 -4.85
CA ASN A 73 9.14 15.40 -5.67
C ASN A 73 8.74 15.16 -7.12
N GLN A 74 8.15 16.15 -7.75
CA GLN A 74 7.69 16.06 -9.13
C GLN A 74 8.28 17.21 -9.94
N LEU A 75 8.85 16.89 -11.09
CA LEU A 75 9.27 17.85 -12.09
C LEU A 75 8.47 17.63 -13.36
N THR A 76 7.79 18.67 -13.81
CA THR A 76 7.05 18.64 -15.07
C THR A 76 7.63 19.69 -16.02
N VAL A 77 7.92 19.30 -17.24
CA VAL A 77 8.36 20.21 -18.31
C VAL A 77 7.37 20.14 -19.45
N LEU A 78 6.83 21.29 -19.80
CA LEU A 78 5.89 21.45 -20.90
C LEU A 78 6.51 22.39 -21.93
N ASN A 79 6.72 21.91 -23.13
CA ASN A 79 7.23 22.71 -24.24
C ASN A 79 6.30 22.60 -25.44
N ARG A 80 6.13 23.70 -26.13
CA ARG A 80 5.38 23.79 -27.37
C ARG A 80 6.10 24.78 -28.27
N TYR A 81 6.48 24.30 -29.44
CA TYR A 81 7.06 25.13 -30.48
C TYR A 81 6.16 25.10 -31.71
N ARG A 82 5.93 26.25 -32.30
CA ARG A 82 5.12 26.41 -33.50
C ARG A 82 5.92 27.16 -34.54
N TRP A 83 6.03 26.58 -35.73
CA TRP A 83 6.66 27.21 -36.90
C TRP A 83 5.63 28.05 -37.68
N ASP A 84 6.13 29.00 -38.46
CA ASP A 84 5.29 29.89 -39.30
C ASP A 84 4.50 29.12 -40.35
N ASN A 85 4.96 27.94 -40.77
CA ASN A 85 4.27 27.06 -41.70
C ASN A 85 3.14 26.23 -41.06
N GLY A 86 2.79 26.49 -39.79
CA GLY A 86 1.72 25.82 -39.07
C GLY A 86 2.09 24.45 -38.48
N LEU A 87 3.34 24.02 -38.62
CA LEU A 87 3.86 22.82 -37.94
C LEU A 87 3.97 23.13 -36.44
N GLU A 88 3.56 22.19 -35.59
CA GLU A 88 3.61 22.31 -34.15
C GLU A 88 4.29 21.09 -33.54
N TRP A 89 5.23 21.35 -32.63
CA TRP A 89 5.89 20.32 -31.86
C TRP A 89 5.62 20.53 -30.37
N LYS A 90 5.10 19.49 -29.71
CA LYS A 90 4.86 19.44 -28.27
C LYS A 90 5.77 18.43 -27.63
N ILE A 91 6.30 18.76 -26.48
CA ILE A 91 7.05 17.88 -25.60
C ILE A 91 6.51 18.06 -24.20
N ASN A 92 6.08 16.96 -23.59
CA ASN A 92 5.71 16.92 -22.17
C ASN A 92 6.56 15.85 -21.48
N MET A 93 7.21 16.22 -20.40
CA MET A 93 7.97 15.32 -19.55
C MET A 93 7.52 15.50 -18.12
N LYS A 94 7.39 14.40 -17.42
CA LYS A 94 7.13 14.37 -15.98
C LYS A 94 8.06 13.34 -15.36
N TYR A 95 8.76 13.74 -14.32
CA TYR A 95 9.43 12.83 -13.41
C TYR A 95 8.83 12.98 -12.03
N ASP A 96 8.52 11.87 -11.39
CA ASP A 96 7.96 11.80 -10.06
C ASP A 96 8.76 10.78 -9.23
N HIS A 97 9.24 11.24 -8.07
CA HIS A 97 9.82 10.38 -7.06
C HIS A 97 8.97 10.48 -5.80
N ALA A 98 8.33 9.39 -5.44
CA ALA A 98 7.41 9.33 -4.30
C ALA A 98 7.79 8.24 -3.31
N LEU A 99 7.79 8.61 -2.04
CA LEU A 99 7.83 7.70 -0.90
C LEU A 99 6.45 7.71 -0.27
N GLY A 100 5.85 6.54 -0.12
CA GLY A 100 4.56 6.39 0.53
C GLY A 100 4.59 5.29 1.59
N SER A 101 3.88 5.51 2.67
CA SER A 101 3.58 4.48 3.65
C SER A 101 2.12 4.55 4.06
N TYR A 102 1.57 3.40 4.40
CA TYR A 102 0.21 3.28 4.84
C TYR A 102 0.08 2.19 5.90
N LEU A 103 -0.49 2.58 7.02
CA LEU A 103 -0.87 1.66 8.08
C LEU A 103 -2.38 1.51 8.10
N TYR A 104 -2.86 0.28 8.06
CA TYR A 104 -4.24 -0.01 8.38
C TYR A 104 -4.34 -1.10 9.45
N GLN A 105 -5.43 -1.06 10.20
CA GLN A 105 -5.70 -2.01 11.27
C GLN A 105 -7.10 -2.58 11.08
N THR A 106 -7.22 -3.89 11.15
CA THR A 106 -8.47 -4.62 10.93
C THR A 106 -8.79 -5.53 12.11
N PRO A 107 -10.00 -5.49 12.68
CA PRO A 107 -10.42 -6.47 13.68
C PRO A 107 -10.50 -7.85 13.02
N MET A 108 -9.99 -8.87 13.71
CA MET A 108 -9.96 -10.25 13.22
C MET A 108 -10.95 -11.11 13.97
N SER A 109 -10.78 -11.26 15.27
CA SER A 109 -11.65 -12.06 16.13
C SER A 109 -11.91 -11.36 17.46
N MET A 110 -13.00 -11.70 18.08
CA MET A 110 -13.33 -11.28 19.43
C MET A 110 -13.82 -12.50 20.22
N GLU A 111 -13.22 -12.75 21.36
CA GLU A 111 -13.51 -13.89 22.21
C GLU A 111 -13.55 -13.49 23.67
N GLN A 112 -14.36 -14.18 24.45
CA GLN A 112 -14.30 -14.06 25.90
C GLN A 112 -13.21 -15.00 26.44
N LYS A 113 -12.29 -14.47 27.24
CA LYS A 113 -11.17 -15.18 27.82
C LYS A 113 -11.31 -15.25 29.35
N VAL A 114 -10.75 -16.29 29.93
CA VAL A 114 -10.67 -16.51 31.36
C VAL A 114 -9.23 -16.46 31.84
N LEU A 115 -8.99 -16.35 33.13
CA LEU A 115 -7.63 -16.25 33.71
C LEU A 115 -6.69 -17.40 33.25
N ALA A 116 -7.26 -18.60 33.06
CA ALA A 116 -6.48 -19.76 32.60
C ALA A 116 -5.93 -19.61 31.18
N ASP A 117 -6.44 -18.69 30.35
CA ASP A 117 -5.93 -18.40 29.02
C ASP A 117 -4.63 -17.59 29.04
N GLY A 118 -4.20 -17.10 30.22
CA GLY A 118 -2.89 -16.50 30.43
C GLY A 118 -2.70 -15.09 29.86
N TYR A 119 -3.79 -14.37 29.59
CA TYR A 119 -3.71 -12.96 29.19
C TYR A 119 -3.41 -12.02 30.36
N SER A 120 -2.67 -10.96 30.09
CA SER A 120 -2.32 -9.95 31.08
C SER A 120 -2.28 -8.55 30.46
N THR A 121 -2.70 -7.55 31.21
CA THR A 121 -2.42 -6.14 30.94
C THR A 121 -1.09 -5.73 31.59
N LYS A 122 -0.49 -4.64 31.15
CA LYS A 122 0.73 -4.10 31.74
C LYS A 122 0.41 -2.80 32.47
N GLY A 123 0.63 -2.81 33.77
CA GLY A 123 0.47 -1.63 34.62
C GLY A 123 1.51 -0.52 34.32
N LEU A 124 1.28 0.66 34.88
CA LEU A 124 2.22 1.80 34.76
C LEU A 124 3.59 1.52 35.40
N ASP A 125 3.63 0.65 36.38
CA ASP A 125 4.84 0.15 37.06
C ASP A 125 5.56 -0.92 36.25
N GLY A 126 4.99 -1.32 35.09
CA GLY A 126 5.52 -2.38 34.24
C GLY A 126 5.12 -3.79 34.66
N ALA A 127 4.39 -3.97 35.76
CA ALA A 127 3.92 -5.28 36.21
C ALA A 127 2.83 -5.83 35.28
N LEU A 128 2.83 -7.16 35.11
CA LEU A 128 1.78 -7.86 34.37
C LEU A 128 0.65 -8.23 35.33
N ASN A 129 -0.55 -7.77 35.04
CA ASN A 129 -1.77 -8.03 35.79
C ASN A 129 -2.63 -9.01 35.01
N PRO A 130 -2.97 -10.19 35.57
CA PRO A 130 -3.84 -11.15 34.90
C PRO A 130 -5.16 -10.51 34.44
N TYR A 131 -5.60 -10.89 33.25
CA TYR A 131 -6.81 -10.36 32.65
C TYR A 131 -7.80 -11.46 32.28
N GLU A 132 -9.07 -11.19 32.56
CA GLU A 132 -10.21 -11.95 32.04
C GLU A 132 -11.25 -10.98 31.46
N GLY A 133 -11.94 -11.40 30.41
CA GLY A 133 -12.93 -10.56 29.73
C GLY A 133 -12.90 -10.75 28.22
N TYR A 134 -13.49 -9.79 27.51
CA TYR A 134 -13.46 -9.83 26.06
C TYR A 134 -12.10 -9.37 25.51
N VAL A 135 -11.55 -10.17 24.62
CA VAL A 135 -10.30 -9.92 23.91
C VAL A 135 -10.62 -9.75 22.45
N GLN A 136 -10.16 -8.66 21.85
CA GLN A 136 -10.20 -8.43 20.42
C GLN A 136 -8.81 -8.58 19.84
N SER A 137 -8.65 -9.49 18.88
CA SER A 137 -7.44 -9.59 18.04
C SER A 137 -7.53 -8.61 16.88
N ARG A 138 -6.42 -7.93 16.59
CA ARG A 138 -6.30 -7.03 15.44
C ARG A 138 -5.09 -7.34 14.60
N MET A 139 -5.28 -7.22 13.30
CA MET A 139 -4.21 -7.24 12.32
C MET A 139 -3.82 -5.80 11.99
N SER A 140 -2.54 -5.50 12.09
CA SER A 140 -1.93 -4.26 11.59
C SER A 140 -1.10 -4.57 10.36
N CYS A 141 -1.37 -3.92 9.26
CA CYS A 141 -0.57 -4.04 8.05
C CYS A 141 0.10 -2.72 7.72
N PHE A 142 1.42 -2.74 7.72
CA PHE A 142 2.25 -1.58 7.41
C PHE A 142 2.89 -1.75 6.05
N ASN A 143 2.50 -0.90 5.13
CA ASN A 143 2.96 -0.89 3.74
C ASN A 143 3.90 0.29 3.50
N ARG A 144 4.98 0.07 2.76
CA ARG A 144 5.91 1.11 2.32
C ARG A 144 6.26 0.92 0.87
N GLY A 145 6.11 1.99 0.09
CA GLY A 145 6.49 2.03 -1.32
C GLY A 145 7.46 3.16 -1.60
N ASN A 146 8.45 2.89 -2.43
CA ASN A 146 9.27 3.88 -3.11
C ASN A 146 8.99 3.74 -4.59
N ILE A 147 8.64 4.83 -5.24
CA ILE A 147 8.19 4.85 -6.63
C ILE A 147 9.00 5.91 -7.37
N ASP A 148 9.57 5.51 -8.50
CA ASP A 148 10.12 6.39 -9.51
C ASP A 148 9.29 6.25 -10.78
N GLU A 149 8.71 7.36 -11.25
CA GLU A 149 7.90 7.40 -12.46
C GLU A 149 8.49 8.41 -13.43
N PHE A 150 8.65 8.01 -14.67
CA PHE A 150 8.97 8.90 -15.78
C PHE A 150 7.91 8.77 -16.86
N PHE A 151 7.36 9.90 -17.24
CA PHE A 151 6.42 10.02 -18.33
C PHE A 151 6.96 10.99 -19.37
N PHE A 152 6.94 10.56 -20.63
CA PHE A 152 7.35 11.36 -21.75
C PHE A 152 6.33 11.26 -22.87
N THR A 153 5.96 12.41 -23.43
CA THR A 153 5.15 12.49 -24.65
C THR A 153 5.77 13.51 -25.57
N THR A 154 5.94 13.13 -26.83
CA THR A 154 6.25 14.09 -27.90
C THR A 154 5.30 13.90 -29.05
N GLU A 155 4.81 15.01 -29.58
CA GLU A 155 3.85 15.04 -30.70
C GLU A 155 4.25 16.09 -31.70
N LEU A 156 4.34 15.70 -32.95
CA LEU A 156 4.44 16.58 -34.10
C LEU A 156 3.08 16.60 -34.80
N SER A 157 2.54 17.80 -35.05
CA SER A 157 1.25 17.95 -35.70
C SER A 157 1.23 19.13 -36.64
N ARG A 158 0.34 19.05 -37.64
CA ARG A 158 0.08 20.18 -38.53
C ARG A 158 -1.40 20.20 -38.87
N LYS A 159 -1.96 21.41 -38.79
CA LYS A 159 -3.34 21.69 -39.20
C LYS A 159 -3.34 22.42 -40.54
N TYR A 160 -4.13 21.93 -41.46
CA TYR A 160 -4.50 22.56 -42.71
C TYR A 160 -5.98 22.91 -42.66
N ASP A 161 -6.49 23.64 -43.64
CA ASP A 161 -7.91 24.07 -43.67
C ASP A 161 -8.87 22.86 -43.68
N TYR A 162 -8.47 21.76 -44.32
CA TYR A 162 -9.30 20.57 -44.53
C TYR A 162 -8.80 19.29 -43.80
N MET A 163 -7.67 19.36 -43.10
CA MET A 163 -7.18 18.21 -42.38
C MET A 163 -6.24 18.56 -41.25
N THR A 164 -6.13 17.66 -40.29
CA THR A 164 -5.11 17.69 -39.23
C THR A 164 -4.47 16.33 -39.12
N TRP A 165 -3.15 16.26 -39.13
CA TRP A 165 -2.43 15.04 -38.80
C TRP A 165 -1.62 15.23 -37.52
N ARG A 166 -1.43 14.13 -36.77
CA ARG A 166 -0.57 14.05 -35.59
C ARG A 166 0.20 12.77 -35.62
N VAL A 167 1.49 12.85 -35.29
CA VAL A 167 2.34 11.69 -35.03
C VAL A 167 3.06 11.90 -33.71
N GLY A 168 3.18 10.86 -32.91
CA GLY A 168 3.79 11.03 -31.60
C GLY A 168 4.31 9.74 -31.00
N VAL A 169 5.07 9.95 -29.93
CA VAL A 169 5.65 8.92 -29.07
C VAL A 169 5.20 9.18 -27.64
N ASN A 170 4.80 8.11 -26.98
CA ASN A 170 4.59 8.11 -25.53
C ASN A 170 5.53 7.09 -24.91
N GLU A 171 6.18 7.45 -23.84
CA GLU A 171 6.89 6.54 -22.99
C GLU A 171 6.43 6.73 -21.54
N TRP A 172 6.22 5.63 -20.87
CA TRP A 172 5.93 5.59 -19.45
C TRP A 172 6.79 4.51 -18.80
N TYR A 173 7.65 4.94 -17.91
CA TYR A 173 8.49 4.08 -17.09
C TYR A 173 8.09 4.23 -15.63
N TYR A 174 7.96 3.10 -14.96
CA TYR A 174 7.58 3.02 -13.56
C TYR A 174 8.46 1.98 -12.86
N ASP A 175 9.13 2.40 -11.80
CA ASP A 175 9.93 1.53 -10.92
C ASP A 175 9.35 1.55 -9.52
N VAL A 176 9.28 0.41 -8.87
CA VAL A 176 8.73 0.26 -7.53
C VAL A 176 9.60 -0.61 -6.65
N ASP A 177 9.84 -0.14 -5.42
CA ASP A 177 10.37 -0.90 -4.29
C ASP A 177 9.29 -0.91 -3.20
N TYR A 178 8.62 -2.05 -3.02
CA TYR A 178 7.49 -2.18 -2.11
C TYR A 178 7.76 -3.22 -1.05
N ALA A 179 7.47 -2.87 0.21
CA ALA A 179 7.51 -3.80 1.33
C ALA A 179 6.25 -3.66 2.18
N SER A 180 5.73 -4.78 2.62
CA SER A 180 4.59 -4.89 3.51
C SER A 180 4.90 -5.86 4.64
N ASN A 181 4.51 -5.51 5.86
CA ASN A 181 4.58 -6.42 7.00
C ASN A 181 3.26 -6.42 7.74
N THR A 182 2.79 -7.60 8.08
CA THR A 182 1.60 -7.81 8.89
C THR A 182 2.00 -8.23 10.30
N THR A 183 1.52 -7.49 11.28
CA THR A 183 1.64 -7.81 12.69
C THR A 183 0.26 -7.98 13.29
N MET A 184 0.18 -8.71 14.38
CA MET A 184 -1.04 -8.89 15.16
C MET A 184 -0.82 -8.39 16.57
N TYR A 185 -1.88 -8.00 17.22
CA TYR A 185 -1.92 -7.75 18.66
C TYR A 185 -3.33 -8.00 19.18
N ASP A 186 -3.41 -8.26 20.48
CA ASP A 186 -4.65 -8.40 21.21
C ASP A 186 -4.84 -7.22 22.16
N HIS A 187 -6.09 -6.83 22.40
CA HIS A 187 -6.42 -5.79 23.35
C HIS A 187 -7.70 -6.10 24.10
N THR A 188 -7.86 -5.46 25.25
CA THR A 188 -9.09 -5.52 26.03
C THR A 188 -10.23 -4.83 25.29
N VAL A 189 -11.46 -5.22 25.57
CA VAL A 189 -12.66 -4.55 25.06
C VAL A 189 -13.36 -3.86 26.24
N GLU A 190 -12.96 -2.62 26.46
CA GLU A 190 -13.40 -1.75 27.56
C GLU A 190 -13.33 -0.29 27.11
N GLU A 191 -13.81 0.64 27.93
CA GLU A 191 -13.86 2.07 27.59
C GLU A 191 -12.50 2.63 27.14
N TYR A 192 -11.42 2.18 27.79
CA TYR A 192 -10.02 2.53 27.46
C TYR A 192 -9.21 1.27 27.21
N PRO A 193 -9.23 0.74 25.97
CA PRO A 193 -8.59 -0.52 25.65
C PRO A 193 -7.09 -0.51 25.96
N GLN A 194 -6.60 -1.63 26.47
CA GLN A 194 -5.21 -1.85 26.80
C GLN A 194 -4.65 -2.99 25.95
N MET A 195 -3.38 -2.88 25.58
CA MET A 195 -2.65 -3.96 24.91
C MET A 195 -2.54 -5.15 25.85
N LEU A 196 -2.75 -6.36 25.32
CA LEU A 196 -2.66 -7.60 26.05
C LEU A 196 -1.36 -8.35 25.73
N TYR A 197 -0.81 -8.96 26.77
CA TYR A 197 0.33 -9.86 26.70
C TYR A 197 -0.19 -11.27 26.98
N SER A 198 0.14 -12.23 26.10
CA SER A 198 -0.22 -13.63 26.28
C SER A 198 0.98 -14.44 26.75
N ALA A 199 0.77 -15.31 27.74
CA ALA A 199 1.77 -16.26 28.20
C ALA A 199 1.86 -17.50 27.30
N ASP A 200 0.80 -17.85 26.60
CA ASP A 200 0.78 -18.99 25.67
C ASP A 200 1.21 -18.55 24.26
N THR A 201 2.47 -18.85 23.94
CA THR A 201 3.11 -18.42 22.70
C THR A 201 3.50 -19.59 21.81
N LYS A 202 2.97 -20.79 22.04
CA LYS A 202 3.42 -22.02 21.34
C LYS A 202 3.32 -21.93 19.82
N ASP A 203 2.32 -21.17 19.32
CA ASP A 203 2.06 -20.99 17.91
C ASP A 203 2.18 -19.54 17.43
N ILE A 204 2.63 -18.63 18.29
CA ILE A 204 2.65 -17.19 18.06
C ILE A 204 4.07 -16.67 18.25
N HIS A 205 4.66 -16.12 17.21
CA HIS A 205 5.95 -15.45 17.28
C HIS A 205 5.77 -14.02 17.78
N HIS A 206 6.01 -13.80 19.08
CA HIS A 206 6.10 -12.44 19.63
C HIS A 206 7.39 -11.76 19.21
N TYR A 207 7.28 -10.49 18.97
CA TYR A 207 8.43 -9.64 18.68
C TYR A 207 9.11 -9.20 19.99
N GLY A 208 9.96 -10.06 20.52
CA GLY A 208 10.63 -9.85 21.80
C GLY A 208 9.61 -9.73 22.95
N ASN A 209 9.83 -8.76 23.85
CA ASN A 209 8.94 -8.50 24.99
C ASN A 209 7.82 -7.49 24.62
N THR A 210 7.33 -7.49 23.40
CA THR A 210 6.25 -6.63 22.96
C THR A 210 4.94 -7.42 22.88
N PRO A 211 3.77 -6.76 22.97
CA PRO A 211 2.48 -7.42 22.77
C PRO A 211 2.19 -7.76 21.31
N TYR A 212 3.06 -7.34 20.38
CA TYR A 212 2.90 -7.61 18.97
C TYR A 212 3.40 -9.02 18.62
N TYR A 213 2.65 -9.69 17.77
CA TYR A 213 3.00 -10.98 17.24
C TYR A 213 2.61 -11.08 15.75
N ASN A 214 3.16 -12.05 15.06
CA ASN A 214 2.82 -12.31 13.67
C ASN A 214 2.29 -13.74 13.54
N LEU A 215 0.98 -13.89 13.41
CA LEU A 215 0.32 -15.18 13.21
C LEU A 215 0.62 -15.79 11.85
N ASN A 216 0.97 -14.98 10.88
CA ASN A 216 1.12 -15.45 9.51
C ASN A 216 2.21 -14.67 8.80
N GLN A 217 3.44 -15.17 8.90
CA GLN A 217 4.58 -14.67 8.12
C GLN A 217 4.26 -14.60 6.61
N ASN A 218 3.25 -15.33 6.19
CA ASN A 218 2.77 -15.41 4.82
C ASN A 218 2.09 -14.13 4.30
N ALA A 219 1.76 -13.16 5.15
CA ALA A 219 1.14 -11.90 4.76
C ALA A 219 2.14 -10.75 4.59
N SER A 220 3.44 -11.03 4.79
CA SER A 220 4.51 -10.04 4.62
C SER A 220 5.19 -10.20 3.27
N GLU A 221 5.51 -9.09 2.61
CA GLU A 221 5.97 -9.05 1.24
C GLU A 221 7.14 -8.08 1.07
N TYR A 222 8.04 -8.40 0.16
CA TYR A 222 9.02 -7.46 -0.36
C TYR A 222 9.29 -7.74 -1.82
N TYR A 223 9.07 -6.77 -2.68
CA TYR A 223 9.38 -6.89 -4.09
C TYR A 223 9.87 -5.60 -4.71
N LYS A 224 10.63 -5.76 -5.77
CA LYS A 224 11.03 -4.71 -6.71
C LYS A 224 10.52 -5.05 -8.08
N GLY A 225 10.10 -4.04 -8.80
CA GLY A 225 9.65 -4.24 -10.16
C GLY A 225 9.68 -2.97 -10.97
N HIS A 226 9.67 -3.13 -12.27
CA HIS A 226 9.54 -2.01 -13.19
C HIS A 226 8.62 -2.37 -14.34
N GLU A 227 7.95 -1.36 -14.84
CA GLU A 227 7.17 -1.41 -16.05
C GLU A 227 7.64 -0.33 -17.00
N ASN A 228 7.78 -0.68 -18.28
CA ASN A 228 8.04 0.26 -19.35
C ASN A 228 6.99 0.07 -20.44
N LYS A 229 6.37 1.16 -20.87
CA LYS A 229 5.45 1.22 -21.99
C LYS A 229 5.93 2.26 -22.98
N LEU A 230 6.25 1.82 -24.17
CA LEU A 230 6.60 2.67 -25.30
C LEU A 230 5.54 2.55 -26.38
N ALA A 231 4.99 3.66 -26.82
CA ALA A 231 4.00 3.67 -27.88
C ALA A 231 4.34 4.69 -28.97
N LEU A 232 4.10 4.27 -30.19
CA LEU A 232 4.07 5.13 -31.38
C LEU A 232 2.61 5.28 -31.81
N TYR A 233 2.19 6.48 -32.14
CA TYR A 233 0.86 6.70 -32.67
C TYR A 233 0.84 7.71 -33.81
N ALA A 234 -0.13 7.56 -34.68
CA ALA A 234 -0.47 8.54 -35.70
C ALA A 234 -1.98 8.66 -35.79
N THR A 235 -2.46 9.89 -35.96
CA THR A 235 -3.88 10.17 -36.17
C THR A 235 -4.05 11.14 -37.34
N HIS A 236 -5.14 10.99 -38.03
CA HIS A 236 -5.54 11.87 -39.13
C HIS A 236 -7.01 12.21 -39.00
N ASP A 237 -7.31 13.48 -39.07
CA ASP A 237 -8.63 14.09 -39.01
C ASP A 237 -8.84 14.84 -40.33
N TRP A 238 -9.82 14.42 -41.12
CA TRP A 238 -9.98 14.85 -42.49
C TRP A 238 -11.41 15.27 -42.78
N ASP A 239 -11.59 16.55 -43.08
CA ASP A 239 -12.82 17.11 -43.61
C ASP A 239 -12.89 16.85 -45.13
N ILE A 240 -13.56 15.74 -45.52
CA ILE A 240 -13.71 15.35 -46.91
C ILE A 240 -14.61 16.34 -47.65
N THR A 241 -15.68 16.78 -46.98
CA THR A 241 -16.61 17.82 -47.43
C THR A 241 -17.10 18.58 -46.22
N ASP A 242 -17.85 19.66 -46.43
CA ASP A 242 -18.51 20.41 -45.34
C ASP A 242 -19.47 19.57 -44.48
N GLN A 243 -19.86 18.38 -44.95
CA GLN A 243 -20.79 17.48 -44.28
C GLN A 243 -20.15 16.19 -43.79
N TRP A 244 -18.95 15.86 -44.26
CA TRP A 244 -18.26 14.59 -43.98
C TRP A 244 -16.88 14.84 -43.39
N ASN A 245 -16.72 14.44 -42.16
CA ASN A 245 -15.44 14.36 -41.49
C ASN A 245 -15.09 12.89 -41.21
N VAL A 246 -13.83 12.48 -41.41
CA VAL A 246 -13.31 11.15 -41.11
C VAL A 246 -12.11 11.29 -40.21
N TYR A 247 -12.21 10.71 -39.02
CA TYR A 247 -11.10 10.59 -38.08
C TYR A 247 -10.64 9.14 -37.97
N TYR A 248 -9.36 8.90 -38.16
CA TYR A 248 -8.75 7.58 -37.99
C TYR A 248 -7.33 7.69 -37.43
N GLY A 249 -6.84 6.58 -36.92
CA GLY A 249 -5.48 6.52 -36.39
C GLY A 249 -5.05 5.11 -36.07
N ALA A 250 -3.77 4.97 -35.77
CA ALA A 250 -3.16 3.74 -35.31
C ALA A 250 -2.25 4.04 -34.14
N ARG A 251 -2.15 3.08 -33.21
CA ARG A 251 -1.23 3.08 -32.09
C ARG A 251 -0.60 1.71 -31.96
N PHE A 252 0.72 1.68 -31.87
CA PHE A 252 1.50 0.49 -31.56
C PHE A 252 2.12 0.69 -30.20
N GLU A 253 1.95 -0.29 -29.31
CA GLU A 253 2.48 -0.23 -27.96
C GLU A 253 3.33 -1.46 -27.67
N TYR A 254 4.53 -1.23 -27.14
CA TYR A 254 5.39 -2.24 -26.55
C TYR A 254 5.38 -2.08 -25.04
N GLN A 255 5.05 -3.14 -24.32
CA GLN A 255 5.04 -3.18 -22.87
C GLN A 255 6.00 -4.24 -22.34
N ARG A 256 6.79 -3.86 -21.37
CA ARG A 256 7.66 -4.77 -20.63
C ARG A 256 7.40 -4.59 -19.14
N LEU A 257 7.07 -5.69 -18.47
CA LEU A 257 6.90 -5.76 -17.01
C LEU A 257 7.91 -6.78 -16.47
N ALA A 258 8.62 -6.42 -15.42
CA ALA A 258 9.49 -7.32 -14.69
C ALA A 258 9.39 -7.05 -13.18
N GLY A 259 9.39 -8.12 -12.39
CA GLY A 259 9.34 -8.03 -10.94
C GLY A 259 10.10 -9.17 -10.27
N LYS A 260 10.62 -8.91 -9.07
CA LYS A 260 11.28 -9.89 -8.23
C LYS A 260 10.70 -9.82 -6.83
N ASN A 261 10.32 -10.97 -6.28
CA ASN A 261 10.12 -11.11 -4.85
C ASN A 261 11.51 -11.24 -4.19
N LEU A 262 11.73 -10.41 -3.19
CA LEU A 262 12.99 -10.33 -2.44
C LEU A 262 12.76 -10.67 -0.97
N ALA A 263 11.70 -11.42 -0.65
CA ALA A 263 11.40 -11.83 0.72
C ALA A 263 12.65 -12.35 1.43
N VAL A 264 12.88 -11.85 2.62
CA VAL A 264 14.03 -12.21 3.47
C VAL A 264 13.65 -13.41 4.32
N TYR A 265 14.61 -14.25 4.67
CA TYR A 265 14.43 -15.35 5.61
C TYR A 265 14.90 -14.92 7.00
N ASN A 266 14.17 -15.33 8.03
CA ASN A 266 14.60 -15.10 9.41
C ASN A 266 15.80 -16.03 9.79
N ALA A 267 16.31 -15.85 11.01
CA ALA A 267 17.44 -16.64 11.50
C ALA A 267 17.15 -18.16 11.58
N GLU A 268 15.87 -18.53 11.67
CA GLU A 268 15.42 -19.93 11.71
C GLU A 268 15.22 -20.51 10.29
N GLY A 269 15.49 -19.75 9.23
CA GLY A 269 15.35 -20.19 7.86
C GLY A 269 13.90 -20.20 7.34
N ASN A 270 12.95 -19.60 8.08
CA ASN A 270 11.59 -19.43 7.61
C ASN A 270 11.49 -18.19 6.70
N PRO A 271 10.77 -18.26 5.59
CA PRO A 271 10.55 -17.09 4.77
C PRO A 271 9.82 -16.02 5.58
N VAL A 272 10.47 -14.90 5.74
CA VAL A 272 9.88 -13.71 6.33
C VAL A 272 9.23 -12.90 5.21
N GLY A 273 8.05 -13.31 4.84
CA GLY A 273 7.34 -12.72 3.75
C GLY A 273 6.90 -13.76 2.73
N ARG A 274 5.65 -13.74 2.45
CA ARG A 274 5.05 -14.58 1.43
C ARG A 274 4.86 -13.80 0.16
N PHE A 275 5.31 -14.40 -0.89
CA PHE A 275 4.84 -14.09 -2.21
C PHE A 275 3.32 -14.29 -2.29
N ALA A 276 2.58 -13.23 -2.48
CA ALA A 276 1.12 -13.29 -2.65
C ALA A 276 0.72 -13.65 -4.08
N GLY A 277 1.40 -14.54 -4.74
CA GLY A 277 0.99 -15.31 -5.92
C GLY A 277 0.39 -14.61 -7.14
N TYR A 278 0.30 -13.28 -7.15
CA TYR A 278 -0.45 -12.54 -8.18
C TYR A 278 0.40 -11.59 -9.03
N HIS A 279 1.72 -11.62 -8.87
CA HIS A 279 2.61 -10.73 -9.62
C HIS A 279 3.14 -11.41 -10.89
N ILE A 280 2.97 -10.74 -12.01
CA ILE A 280 3.48 -11.19 -13.31
C ILE A 280 5.01 -11.33 -13.24
N GLY A 281 5.52 -12.51 -13.61
CA GLY A 281 6.96 -12.80 -13.65
C GLY A 281 7.60 -13.12 -12.31
N ALA A 282 6.82 -13.25 -11.26
CA ALA A 282 7.32 -13.63 -9.95
C ALA A 282 7.73 -15.10 -9.90
N VAL A 283 8.66 -15.39 -9.00
CA VAL A 283 9.18 -16.74 -8.76
C VAL A 283 8.84 -17.15 -7.35
N ALA A 284 8.18 -18.29 -7.17
CA ALA A 284 7.91 -18.87 -5.87
C ALA A 284 9.22 -19.29 -5.16
N ALA A 285 9.16 -19.54 -3.85
CA ALA A 285 10.33 -19.92 -3.05
C ALA A 285 11.02 -21.21 -3.56
N ASP A 286 10.29 -22.07 -4.25
CA ASP A 286 10.79 -23.29 -4.89
C ASP A 286 11.37 -23.06 -6.29
N GLY A 287 11.47 -21.81 -6.74
CA GLY A 287 11.95 -21.47 -8.07
C GLY A 287 10.90 -21.52 -9.19
N THR A 288 9.67 -21.89 -8.88
CA THR A 288 8.59 -21.96 -9.87
C THR A 288 8.17 -20.56 -10.34
N LYS A 289 8.17 -20.33 -11.63
CA LYS A 289 7.62 -19.10 -12.21
C LYS A 289 6.10 -19.10 -12.09
N ILE A 290 5.55 -18.05 -11.50
CA ILE A 290 4.11 -17.90 -11.39
C ILE A 290 3.61 -17.19 -12.63
N ALA A 291 2.77 -17.90 -13.39
CA ALA A 291 2.12 -17.34 -14.55
C ALA A 291 1.05 -16.31 -14.14
N PRO A 292 0.86 -15.24 -14.92
CA PRO A 292 -0.28 -14.36 -14.76
C PRO A 292 -1.57 -15.17 -15.00
N ARG A 293 -2.57 -14.95 -14.16
CA ARG A 293 -3.94 -15.42 -14.43
C ARG A 293 -4.69 -14.39 -15.23
#